data_f73260320fdbac39a0f674b01c73c160
#
_entry.id   f73260320fdbac39a0f674b01c73c160
#
_cell.length_a   1.000
_cell.length_b   1.000
_cell.length_c   1.000
_cell.angle_alpha   90.00
_cell.angle_beta   90.00
_cell.angle_gamma   90.00
#
_symmetry.space_group_name_H-M   'P 1'
#
loop_
_entity.id
_entity.type
_entity.pdbx_description
1 polymer ?
#
loop_
_entity_poly.entity_id
_entity_poly.type
_entity_poly.pdbx_seq_one_letter_code
_entity_poly.pdbx_strand_id
1 'polypeptide(L)'
;MLHKKCPSCGNERIDGFFTINNAPIFSLVTVKSKEEALAVPRKNIELGFCNHCGFIFNRLFDTSIDYFSAGYEDQQAFSRTFMEYLKRISEGLIEKYDLKDKTIIEIGCGKGDFLNQLVQINGGKGIGIDPAYEVGRQNNPNLKFYKQFYAFEHGKIPAELICCRHTLEHIHQTEEFLQLIRDSLGERT
;
A
#
# COMPACT_ATOMS: atom_id res chain seq x y z
N MET A 1 15.80 -5.16 16.71
CA MET A 1 16.35 -6.55 16.61
C MET A 1 16.53 -6.86 15.14
N LEU A 2 17.55 -7.64 14.74
CA LEU A 2 17.78 -7.97 13.34
C LEU A 2 16.82 -9.07 12.87
N HIS A 3 16.02 -8.82 11.83
CA HIS A 3 15.20 -9.86 11.19
C HIS A 3 16.09 -10.82 10.40
N LYS A 4 16.09 -12.08 10.79
CA LYS A 4 16.92 -13.13 10.20
C LYS A 4 16.22 -13.91 9.09
N LYS A 5 14.89 -13.77 8.96
CA LYS A 5 14.07 -14.43 7.96
C LYS A 5 13.46 -13.43 6.99
N CYS A 6 13.34 -13.85 5.75
CA CYS A 6 12.63 -13.08 4.73
C CYS A 6 11.13 -12.99 5.05
N PRO A 7 10.52 -11.79 5.13
CA PRO A 7 9.10 -11.64 5.45
C PRO A 7 8.17 -12.07 4.31
N SER A 8 8.73 -12.39 3.12
CA SER A 8 7.96 -12.82 1.95
C SER A 8 7.99 -14.34 1.71
N CYS A 9 9.00 -15.08 2.20
CA CYS A 9 9.11 -16.52 1.94
C CYS A 9 9.74 -17.31 3.10
N GLY A 10 9.96 -16.71 4.26
CA GLY A 10 10.52 -17.36 5.45
C GLY A 10 11.98 -17.82 5.36
N ASN A 11 12.66 -17.70 4.21
CA ASN A 11 14.02 -18.18 4.01
C ASN A 11 15.03 -17.35 4.82
N GLU A 12 16.11 -18.01 5.29
CA GLU A 12 17.15 -17.40 6.14
C GLU A 12 18.39 -16.94 5.36
N ARG A 13 18.50 -17.23 4.06
CA ARG A 13 19.63 -16.80 3.23
C ARG A 13 19.47 -15.35 2.81
N ILE A 14 19.85 -14.44 3.72
CA ILE A 14 19.70 -13.00 3.58
C ILE A 14 21.05 -12.32 3.58
N ASP A 15 21.37 -11.62 2.52
CA ASP A 15 22.57 -10.77 2.42
C ASP A 15 22.22 -9.33 2.75
N GLY A 16 22.85 -8.76 3.79
CA GLY A 16 22.80 -7.33 4.03
C GLY A 16 23.70 -6.60 3.02
N PHE A 17 23.16 -5.64 2.29
CA PHE A 17 23.91 -5.01 1.20
C PHE A 17 23.95 -3.47 1.26
N PHE A 18 23.09 -2.85 2.07
CA PHE A 18 23.04 -1.39 2.17
C PHE A 18 22.59 -0.94 3.55
N THR A 19 23.23 0.11 4.08
CA THR A 19 22.88 0.68 5.39
C THR A 19 22.75 2.19 5.31
N ILE A 20 21.68 2.72 5.91
CA ILE A 20 21.51 4.14 6.19
C ILE A 20 21.56 4.32 7.70
N ASN A 21 22.57 5.04 8.18
CA ASN A 21 22.69 5.30 9.59
C ASN A 21 21.89 6.55 10.00
N ASN A 22 21.29 6.48 11.18
CA ASN A 22 20.64 7.63 11.80
C ASN A 22 19.55 8.28 10.93
N ALA A 23 18.73 7.47 10.23
CA ALA A 23 17.59 7.92 9.44
C ALA A 23 16.42 8.33 10.36
N PRO A 24 15.67 9.40 10.05
CA PRO A 24 14.41 9.68 10.73
C PRO A 24 13.46 8.47 10.62
N ILE A 25 12.72 8.16 11.70
CA ILE A 25 11.79 7.02 11.70
C ILE A 25 10.48 7.30 10.96
N PHE A 26 10.14 8.57 10.76
CA PHE A 26 8.95 8.98 10.02
C PHE A 26 9.32 9.49 8.64
N SER A 27 8.51 9.12 7.65
CA SER A 27 8.41 9.77 6.34
C SER A 27 7.03 10.39 6.21
N LEU A 28 6.87 11.40 5.36
CA LEU A 28 5.58 12.03 5.06
C LEU A 28 4.85 12.63 6.29
N VAL A 29 5.57 12.89 7.38
CA VAL A 29 5.04 13.60 8.55
C VAL A 29 5.48 15.06 8.47
N THR A 30 4.49 15.96 8.42
CA THR A 30 4.74 17.39 8.41
C THR A 30 4.89 17.90 9.84
N VAL A 31 6.01 18.58 10.12
CA VAL A 31 6.30 19.23 11.41
C VAL A 31 6.29 20.75 11.27
N LYS A 32 6.00 21.45 12.37
CA LYS A 32 5.75 22.91 12.34
C LYS A 32 7.02 23.76 12.49
N SER A 33 8.11 23.17 12.97
CA SER A 33 9.36 23.91 13.19
C SER A 33 10.60 23.05 12.88
N LYS A 34 11.74 23.74 12.74
CA LYS A 34 13.04 23.09 12.56
C LYS A 34 13.45 22.29 13.81
N GLU A 35 13.11 22.79 14.98
CA GLU A 35 13.41 22.16 16.26
C GLU A 35 12.66 20.82 16.37
N GLU A 36 11.37 20.79 16.01
CA GLU A 36 10.58 19.55 15.92
C GLU A 36 11.18 18.57 14.91
N ALA A 37 11.60 19.05 13.74
CA ALA A 37 12.22 18.21 12.70
C ALA A 37 13.53 17.56 13.19
N LEU A 38 14.34 18.32 13.94
CA LEU A 38 15.60 17.82 14.50
C LEU A 38 15.38 16.86 15.67
N ALA A 39 14.27 16.97 16.38
CA ALA A 39 13.89 16.11 17.50
C ALA A 39 13.25 14.78 17.08
N VAL A 40 12.91 14.59 15.79
CA VAL A 40 12.35 13.31 15.29
C VAL A 40 13.29 12.16 15.66
N PRO A 41 12.78 11.10 16.30
CA PRO A 41 13.58 9.92 16.62
C PRO A 41 14.21 9.32 15.37
N ARG A 42 15.38 8.73 15.53
CA ARG A 42 16.17 8.20 14.43
C ARG A 42 16.60 6.76 14.71
N LYS A 43 16.65 5.96 13.63
CA LYS A 43 17.14 4.58 13.67
C LYS A 43 17.96 4.27 12.43
N ASN A 44 18.67 3.16 12.46
CA ASN A 44 19.37 2.66 11.28
C ASN A 44 18.41 1.85 10.41
N ILE A 45 18.63 1.92 9.09
CA ILE A 45 18.00 1.07 8.09
C ILE A 45 19.09 0.14 7.56
N GLU A 46 18.86 -1.15 7.54
CA GLU A 46 19.73 -2.13 6.91
C GLU A 46 18.91 -2.94 5.89
N LEU A 47 19.19 -2.76 4.62
CA LEU A 47 18.51 -3.50 3.57
C LEU A 47 19.13 -4.88 3.39
N GLY A 48 18.27 -5.90 3.42
CA GLY A 48 18.62 -7.29 3.16
C GLY A 48 17.99 -7.77 1.86
N PHE A 49 18.76 -8.53 1.09
CA PHE A 49 18.32 -9.22 -0.10
C PHE A 49 18.14 -10.71 0.19
N CYS A 50 16.97 -11.25 -0.12
CA CYS A 50 16.71 -12.68 0.01
C CYS A 50 17.21 -13.44 -1.21
N ASN A 51 18.21 -14.31 -1.02
CA ASN A 51 18.80 -15.12 -2.10
C ASN A 51 17.86 -16.22 -2.63
N HIS A 52 16.70 -16.43 -1.99
CA HIS A 52 15.72 -17.42 -2.44
C HIS A 52 14.65 -16.80 -3.35
N CYS A 53 14.02 -15.69 -2.93
CA CYS A 53 12.89 -15.11 -3.67
C CYS A 53 13.17 -13.71 -4.26
N GLY A 54 14.35 -13.12 -4.01
CA GLY A 54 14.71 -11.79 -4.51
C GLY A 54 14.11 -10.61 -3.72
N PHE A 55 13.35 -10.87 -2.67
CA PHE A 55 12.71 -9.82 -1.90
C PHE A 55 13.72 -8.96 -1.14
N ILE A 56 13.54 -7.63 -1.17
CA ILE A 56 14.36 -6.66 -0.45
C ILE A 56 13.53 -6.08 0.71
N PHE A 57 14.11 -6.04 1.91
CA PHE A 57 13.42 -5.53 3.10
C PHE A 57 14.37 -4.89 4.10
N ASN A 58 13.85 -4.07 4.99
CA ASN A 58 14.62 -3.51 6.10
C ASN A 58 14.76 -4.54 7.22
N ARG A 59 15.97 -5.09 7.42
CA ARG A 59 16.28 -6.07 8.45
C ARG A 59 16.18 -5.51 9.89
N LEU A 60 16.19 -4.18 10.05
CA LEU A 60 16.07 -3.48 11.32
C LEU A 60 14.69 -2.86 11.53
N PHE A 61 13.68 -3.25 10.73
CA PHE A 61 12.32 -2.74 10.90
C PHE A 61 11.80 -3.02 12.31
N ASP A 62 11.20 -2.02 12.94
CA ASP A 62 10.71 -2.10 14.32
C ASP A 62 9.19 -2.04 14.36
N THR A 63 8.57 -3.20 14.56
CA THR A 63 7.10 -3.34 14.59
C THR A 63 6.43 -2.69 15.80
N SER A 64 7.20 -2.24 16.80
CA SER A 64 6.65 -1.53 17.96
C SER A 64 6.38 -0.05 17.72
N ILE A 65 6.83 0.48 16.58
CA ILE A 65 6.64 1.88 16.22
C ILE A 65 5.36 2.02 15.40
N ASP A 66 4.49 2.93 15.81
CA ASP A 66 3.37 3.38 15.00
C ASP A 66 3.86 4.40 13.95
N TYR A 67 4.11 3.91 12.74
CA TYR A 67 4.59 4.73 11.63
C TYR A 67 3.49 5.59 10.98
N PHE A 68 2.22 5.33 11.30
CA PHE A 68 1.05 5.99 10.72
C PHE A 68 0.36 6.94 11.70
N SER A 69 1.08 7.34 12.75
CA SER A 69 0.58 8.28 13.76
C SER A 69 0.15 9.63 13.18
N ALA A 70 -0.52 10.43 13.98
CA ALA A 70 -1.11 11.71 13.58
C ALA A 70 -0.14 12.60 12.78
N GLY A 71 -0.59 13.10 11.62
CA GLY A 71 0.19 13.96 10.74
C GLY A 71 0.81 13.26 9.52
N TYR A 72 0.56 11.97 9.32
CA TYR A 72 0.95 11.28 8.09
C TYR A 72 0.18 11.84 6.90
N GLU A 73 0.90 12.37 5.91
CA GLU A 73 0.32 12.96 4.69
C GLU A 73 0.74 12.14 3.47
N ASP A 74 -0.18 11.36 2.95
CA ASP A 74 0.01 10.49 1.77
C ASP A 74 -0.56 11.09 0.48
N GLN A 75 -1.21 12.27 0.58
CA GLN A 75 -1.93 12.88 -0.52
C GLN A 75 -0.97 13.45 -1.59
N GLN A 76 -1.07 12.97 -2.80
CA GLN A 76 -0.33 13.48 -3.96
C GLN A 76 -1.23 14.02 -5.08
N ALA A 77 -2.56 13.96 -4.92
CA ALA A 77 -3.55 14.34 -5.94
C ALA A 77 -3.55 15.85 -6.30
N PHE A 78 -2.86 16.70 -5.53
CA PHE A 78 -2.63 18.10 -5.86
C PHE A 78 -1.57 18.29 -6.97
N SER A 79 -0.75 17.29 -7.26
CA SER A 79 0.25 17.35 -8.33
C SER A 79 -0.38 16.99 -9.68
N ARG A 80 -0.38 17.94 -10.63
CA ARG A 80 -0.85 17.70 -11.98
C ARG A 80 -0.10 16.54 -12.67
N THR A 81 1.22 16.53 -12.55
CA THR A 81 2.06 15.46 -13.10
C THR A 81 1.68 14.09 -12.53
N PHE A 82 1.43 14.03 -11.21
CA PHE A 82 1.00 12.79 -10.57
C PHE A 82 -0.38 12.34 -11.06
N MET A 83 -1.33 13.26 -11.19
CA MET A 83 -2.68 12.94 -11.70
C MET A 83 -2.64 12.49 -13.17
N GLU A 84 -1.81 13.06 -14.02
CA GLU A 84 -1.57 12.63 -15.40
C GLU A 84 -0.94 11.22 -15.45
N TYR A 85 -0.01 10.92 -14.53
CA TYR A 85 0.57 9.59 -14.37
C TYR A 85 -0.48 8.56 -13.94
N LEU A 86 -1.30 8.87 -12.93
CA LEU A 86 -2.40 8.00 -12.50
C LEU A 86 -3.39 7.71 -13.63
N LYS A 87 -3.73 8.74 -14.43
CA LYS A 87 -4.62 8.59 -15.58
C LYS A 87 -4.06 7.58 -16.58
N ARG A 88 -2.79 7.70 -16.96
CA ARG A 88 -2.14 6.76 -17.88
C ARG A 88 -2.14 5.33 -17.35
N ILE A 89 -1.87 5.14 -16.05
CA ILE A 89 -1.94 3.81 -15.44
C ILE A 89 -3.36 3.27 -15.50
N SER A 90 -4.36 4.07 -15.16
CA SER A 90 -5.76 3.67 -15.18
C SER A 90 -6.21 3.25 -16.58
N GLU A 91 -5.92 4.06 -17.58
CA GLU A 91 -6.23 3.78 -19.00
C GLU A 91 -5.53 2.48 -19.46
N GLY A 92 -4.24 2.32 -19.15
CA GLY A 92 -3.49 1.11 -19.50
C GLY A 92 -3.99 -0.16 -18.81
N LEU A 93 -4.43 -0.08 -17.54
CA LEU A 93 -5.03 -1.23 -16.84
C LEU A 93 -6.38 -1.60 -17.46
N ILE A 94 -7.22 -0.60 -17.75
CA ILE A 94 -8.55 -0.80 -18.34
C ILE A 94 -8.43 -1.46 -19.71
N GLU A 95 -7.54 -0.98 -20.56
CA GLU A 95 -7.29 -1.55 -21.89
C GLU A 95 -6.71 -2.96 -21.80
N LYS A 96 -5.64 -3.13 -21.00
CA LYS A 96 -4.90 -4.40 -20.91
C LYS A 96 -5.75 -5.55 -20.38
N TYR A 97 -6.65 -5.29 -19.45
CA TYR A 97 -7.43 -6.33 -18.75
C TYR A 97 -8.94 -6.28 -19.09
N ASP A 98 -9.34 -5.50 -20.08
CA ASP A 98 -10.74 -5.33 -20.49
C ASP A 98 -11.68 -5.00 -19.32
N LEU A 99 -11.32 -3.98 -18.57
CA LEU A 99 -12.02 -3.62 -17.32
C LEU A 99 -13.19 -2.66 -17.53
N LYS A 100 -13.63 -2.40 -18.75
CA LYS A 100 -14.78 -1.52 -19.00
C LYS A 100 -16.04 -2.06 -18.28
N ASP A 101 -16.71 -1.18 -17.55
CA ASP A 101 -17.93 -1.47 -16.76
C ASP A 101 -17.75 -2.56 -15.67
N LYS A 102 -16.48 -2.89 -15.32
CA LYS A 102 -16.14 -3.93 -14.34
C LYS A 102 -16.03 -3.39 -12.93
N THR A 103 -16.05 -4.31 -11.96
CA THR A 103 -15.82 -4.01 -10.54
C THR A 103 -14.34 -4.16 -10.21
N ILE A 104 -13.80 -3.17 -9.50
CA ILE A 104 -12.38 -3.11 -9.10
C ILE A 104 -12.29 -2.96 -7.58
N ILE A 105 -11.39 -3.71 -6.96
CA ILE A 105 -11.06 -3.57 -5.53
C ILE A 105 -9.67 -2.95 -5.40
N GLU A 106 -9.52 -1.93 -4.56
CA GLU A 106 -8.23 -1.38 -4.15
C GLU A 106 -8.00 -1.63 -2.67
N ILE A 107 -6.93 -2.38 -2.36
CA ILE A 107 -6.44 -2.61 -0.99
C ILE A 107 -5.43 -1.51 -0.66
N GLY A 108 -5.62 -0.85 0.49
CA GLY A 108 -4.82 0.32 0.86
C GLY A 108 -5.15 1.52 -0.02
N CYS A 109 -6.44 1.80 -0.20
CA CYS A 109 -6.90 2.87 -1.08
C CYS A 109 -6.65 4.29 -0.54
N GLY A 110 -6.20 4.43 0.69
CA GLY A 110 -6.01 5.74 1.34
C GLY A 110 -7.28 6.58 1.28
N LYS A 111 -7.19 7.75 0.68
CA LYS A 111 -8.33 8.67 0.50
C LYS A 111 -9.21 8.35 -0.72
N GLY A 112 -8.90 7.28 -1.48
CA GLY A 112 -9.69 6.77 -2.61
C GLY A 112 -9.53 7.51 -3.93
N ASP A 113 -8.51 8.37 -4.07
CA ASP A 113 -8.35 9.21 -5.27
C ASP A 113 -8.04 8.40 -6.53
N PHE A 114 -7.16 7.39 -6.42
CA PHE A 114 -6.85 6.51 -7.56
C PHE A 114 -8.06 5.65 -7.94
N LEU A 115 -8.71 5.03 -6.98
CA LEU A 115 -9.90 4.22 -7.23
C LEU A 115 -11.01 5.05 -7.89
N ASN A 116 -11.23 6.28 -7.40
CA ASN A 116 -12.21 7.17 -7.98
C ASN A 116 -11.88 7.50 -9.45
N GLN A 117 -10.63 7.84 -9.76
CA GLN A 117 -10.19 8.10 -11.13
C GLN A 117 -10.35 6.86 -12.02
N LEU A 118 -9.97 5.70 -11.53
CA LEU A 118 -10.08 4.44 -12.26
C LEU A 118 -11.55 4.13 -12.61
N VAL A 119 -12.47 4.29 -11.64
CA VAL A 119 -13.90 4.07 -11.82
C VAL A 119 -14.54 5.13 -12.74
N GLN A 120 -14.10 6.37 -12.68
CA GLN A 120 -14.56 7.40 -13.62
C GLN A 120 -14.22 7.07 -15.09
N ILE A 121 -13.06 6.45 -15.31
CA ILE A 121 -12.63 6.08 -16.68
C ILE A 121 -13.28 4.77 -17.13
N ASN A 122 -13.37 3.76 -16.23
CA ASN A 122 -13.91 2.47 -16.63
C ASN A 122 -15.44 2.39 -16.66
N GLY A 123 -16.15 3.32 -15.98
CA GLY A 123 -17.61 3.36 -15.90
C GLY A 123 -18.26 2.33 -14.98
N GLY A 124 -17.48 1.47 -14.34
CA GLY A 124 -17.94 0.38 -13.48
C GLY A 124 -18.06 0.76 -11.99
N LYS A 125 -17.70 -0.17 -11.11
CA LYS A 125 -17.77 0.00 -9.65
C LYS A 125 -16.39 -0.11 -9.01
N GLY A 126 -16.20 0.61 -7.89
CA GLY A 126 -14.99 0.54 -7.08
C GLY A 126 -15.25 0.22 -5.64
N ILE A 127 -14.40 -0.61 -5.05
CA ILE A 127 -14.43 -0.96 -3.63
C ILE A 127 -13.05 -0.65 -3.05
N GLY A 128 -12.99 0.35 -2.18
CA GLY A 128 -11.77 0.71 -1.46
C GLY A 128 -11.76 0.11 -0.07
N ILE A 129 -10.61 -0.41 0.35
CA ILE A 129 -10.43 -1.01 1.67
C ILE A 129 -9.19 -0.38 2.29
N ASP A 130 -9.37 0.41 3.36
CA ASP A 130 -8.28 1.09 4.04
C ASP A 130 -8.70 1.49 5.46
N PRO A 131 -7.93 1.19 6.52
CA PRO A 131 -8.25 1.58 7.89
C PRO A 131 -8.19 3.09 8.12
N ALA A 132 -7.44 3.83 7.30
CA ALA A 132 -7.30 5.28 7.40
C ALA A 132 -8.30 6.06 6.52
N TYR A 133 -9.18 5.38 5.79
CA TYR A 133 -10.15 6.05 4.91
C TYR A 133 -10.99 7.10 5.65
N GLU A 134 -11.13 8.28 5.05
CA GLU A 134 -11.94 9.39 5.55
C GLU A 134 -13.36 9.33 4.96
N VAL A 135 -14.35 8.99 5.80
CA VAL A 135 -15.76 8.88 5.38
C VAL A 135 -16.26 10.21 4.81
N GLY A 136 -16.90 10.16 3.64
CA GLY A 136 -17.40 11.35 2.92
C GLY A 136 -16.37 12.06 2.05
N ARG A 137 -15.14 11.58 1.99
CA ARG A 137 -14.10 12.14 1.11
C ARG A 137 -14.43 12.01 -0.37
N GLN A 138 -15.03 10.89 -0.78
CA GLN A 138 -15.43 10.63 -2.16
C GLN A 138 -16.96 10.61 -2.27
N ASN A 139 -17.50 11.33 -3.27
CA ASN A 139 -18.95 11.46 -3.51
C ASN A 139 -19.42 10.70 -4.75
N ASN A 140 -18.61 9.81 -5.32
CA ASN A 140 -18.97 9.01 -6.47
C ASN A 140 -19.91 7.86 -6.04
N PRO A 141 -21.15 7.76 -6.56
CA PRO A 141 -22.12 6.73 -6.15
C PRO A 141 -21.70 5.30 -6.54
N ASN A 142 -20.74 5.16 -7.46
CA ASN A 142 -20.21 3.88 -7.89
C ASN A 142 -19.06 3.37 -6.98
N LEU A 143 -18.73 4.13 -5.93
CA LEU A 143 -17.68 3.76 -4.97
C LEU A 143 -18.28 3.30 -3.64
N LYS A 144 -17.69 2.25 -3.08
CA LYS A 144 -17.94 1.80 -1.73
C LYS A 144 -16.62 1.67 -0.97
N PHE A 145 -16.59 2.14 0.26
CA PHE A 145 -15.38 2.09 1.10
C PHE A 145 -15.64 1.32 2.39
N TYR A 146 -14.63 0.52 2.77
CA TYR A 146 -14.55 -0.16 4.05
C TYR A 146 -13.39 0.42 4.85
N LYS A 147 -13.68 1.10 5.95
CA LYS A 147 -12.68 1.66 6.86
C LYS A 147 -12.15 0.56 7.79
N GLN A 148 -11.39 -0.38 7.23
CA GLN A 148 -10.84 -1.53 7.95
C GLN A 148 -9.66 -2.15 7.18
N PHE A 149 -8.93 -3.05 7.81
CA PHE A 149 -7.93 -3.84 7.11
C PHE A 149 -8.59 -4.83 6.15
N TYR A 150 -7.84 -5.21 5.10
CA TYR A 150 -8.28 -6.28 4.22
C TYR A 150 -8.44 -7.59 4.99
N ALA A 151 -9.54 -8.29 4.76
CA ALA A 151 -9.88 -9.55 5.41
C ALA A 151 -10.40 -10.55 4.37
N PHE A 152 -10.50 -11.83 4.76
CA PHE A 152 -10.86 -12.94 3.87
C PHE A 152 -12.20 -12.74 3.14
N GLU A 153 -13.19 -12.15 3.80
CA GLU A 153 -14.50 -11.88 3.22
C GLU A 153 -14.47 -10.89 2.05
N HIS A 154 -13.51 -9.97 2.03
CA HIS A 154 -13.38 -9.00 0.93
C HIS A 154 -13.01 -9.65 -0.38
N GLY A 155 -12.17 -10.69 -0.36
CA GLY A 155 -11.82 -11.45 -1.54
C GLY A 155 -12.99 -12.23 -2.15
N LYS A 156 -14.07 -12.45 -1.40
CA LYS A 156 -15.30 -13.09 -1.89
C LYS A 156 -16.20 -12.14 -2.68
N ILE A 157 -15.95 -10.84 -2.62
CA ILE A 157 -16.71 -9.85 -3.39
C ILE A 157 -16.35 -10.04 -4.87
N PRO A 158 -17.34 -10.19 -5.76
CA PRO A 158 -17.06 -10.31 -7.18
C PRO A 158 -16.37 -9.06 -7.71
N ALA A 159 -15.17 -9.25 -8.26
CA ALA A 159 -14.39 -8.17 -8.89
C ALA A 159 -13.46 -8.79 -9.94
N GLU A 160 -13.19 -8.04 -10.98
CA GLU A 160 -12.33 -8.45 -12.10
C GLU A 160 -10.88 -8.01 -11.89
N LEU A 161 -10.65 -7.02 -11.02
CA LEU A 161 -9.31 -6.60 -10.63
C LEU A 161 -9.25 -6.36 -9.13
N ILE A 162 -8.22 -6.90 -8.48
CA ILE A 162 -7.77 -6.45 -7.16
C ILE A 162 -6.41 -5.81 -7.34
N CYS A 163 -6.26 -4.57 -6.88
CA CYS A 163 -4.99 -3.86 -6.87
C CYS A 163 -4.58 -3.46 -5.45
N CYS A 164 -3.26 -3.39 -5.24
CA CYS A 164 -2.65 -2.96 -4.00
C CYS A 164 -1.47 -2.05 -4.38
N ARG A 165 -1.63 -0.74 -4.22
CA ARG A 165 -0.65 0.26 -4.65
C ARG A 165 -0.13 1.04 -3.46
N HIS A 166 1.20 1.21 -3.38
CA HIS A 166 1.86 1.96 -2.30
C HIS A 166 1.40 1.51 -0.91
N THR A 167 1.19 0.20 -0.75
CA THR A 167 0.67 -0.42 0.48
C THR A 167 1.53 -1.61 0.90
N LEU A 168 1.96 -2.45 -0.06
CA LEU A 168 2.71 -3.67 0.24
C LEU A 168 4.03 -3.38 0.98
N GLU A 169 4.67 -2.26 0.68
CA GLU A 169 5.88 -1.78 1.36
C GLU A 169 5.66 -1.47 2.85
N HIS A 170 4.42 -1.29 3.28
CA HIS A 170 4.03 -1.05 4.67
C HIS A 170 3.58 -2.32 5.40
N ILE A 171 3.45 -3.44 4.69
CA ILE A 171 2.99 -4.71 5.25
C ILE A 171 4.17 -5.52 5.74
N HIS A 172 4.37 -5.54 7.06
CA HIS A 172 5.48 -6.29 7.66
C HIS A 172 5.35 -7.81 7.48
N GLN A 173 4.14 -8.36 7.66
CA GLN A 173 3.83 -9.77 7.46
C GLN A 173 3.45 -10.02 6.00
N THR A 174 4.39 -9.79 5.09
CA THR A 174 4.16 -9.79 3.64
C THR A 174 3.65 -11.13 3.12
N GLU A 175 4.24 -12.24 3.59
CA GLU A 175 3.83 -13.61 3.20
C GLU A 175 2.38 -13.89 3.61
N GLU A 176 2.04 -13.63 4.86
CA GLU A 176 0.69 -13.85 5.40
C GLU A 176 -0.36 -13.00 4.66
N PHE A 177 -0.02 -11.75 4.36
CA PHE A 177 -0.90 -10.85 3.62
C PHE A 177 -1.16 -11.33 2.18
N LEU A 178 -0.11 -11.72 1.46
CA LEU A 178 -0.25 -12.25 0.09
C LEU A 178 -1.00 -13.58 0.08
N GLN A 179 -0.75 -14.45 1.07
CA GLN A 179 -1.48 -15.70 1.23
C GLN A 179 -2.96 -15.45 1.53
N LEU A 180 -3.27 -14.48 2.41
CA LEU A 180 -4.65 -14.07 2.69
C LEU A 180 -5.39 -13.62 1.42
N ILE A 181 -4.75 -12.79 0.57
CA ILE A 181 -5.33 -12.39 -0.72
C ILE A 181 -5.55 -13.61 -1.60
N ARG A 182 -4.55 -14.47 -1.76
CA ARG A 182 -4.63 -15.68 -2.60
C ARG A 182 -5.75 -16.61 -2.15
N ASP A 183 -5.81 -16.90 -0.86
CA ASP A 183 -6.81 -17.81 -0.29
C ASP A 183 -8.23 -17.25 -0.41
N SER A 184 -8.39 -15.92 -0.23
CA SER A 184 -9.68 -15.26 -0.35
C SER A 184 -10.23 -15.25 -1.78
N LEU A 185 -9.33 -15.27 -2.78
CA LEU A 185 -9.70 -15.36 -4.19
C LEU A 185 -10.10 -16.80 -4.60
N GLY A 186 -9.59 -17.82 -3.91
CA GLY A 186 -9.80 -19.22 -4.26
C GLY A 186 -9.22 -19.54 -5.64
N GLU A 187 -10.00 -20.20 -6.50
CA GLU A 187 -9.58 -20.59 -7.86
C GLU A 187 -9.75 -19.47 -8.90
N ARG A 188 -10.24 -18.29 -8.49
CA ARG A 188 -10.34 -17.14 -9.38
C ARG A 188 -8.96 -16.55 -9.62
N THR A 189 -8.55 -16.41 -10.88
CA THR A 189 -7.29 -15.81 -11.32
C THR A 189 -7.53 -14.94 -12.54
#